data_435949692624fc43ca3913a7038f209c
#
_entry.id   435949692624fc43ca3913a7038f209c
#
_cell.length_a   1.000
_cell.length_b   1.000
_cell.length_c   1.000
_cell.angle_alpha   90.00
_cell.angle_beta   90.00
_cell.angle_gamma   90.00
#
_symmetry.space_group_name_H-M   'P 1'
#
loop_
_entity.id
_entity.type
_entity.pdbx_description
1 polymer ?
#
loop_
_entity_poly.entity_id
_entity_poly.type
_entity_poly.pdbx_seq_one_letter_code
_entity_poly.pdbx_strand_id
1 'polypeptide(L)'
;MALAKKTRAPFSHGFHRSLSAAAGQDAPREAMSYDVVCVGGGPAGLSAAIRLKQLAKKQGTDLSVCVVDKGSEIGAHILSGNVFEPRALDELIPNWKELGAPLETKTKEDRFLVLTGEQGSISIPALLQPPQLHNEGNYIISLSQLVRWMAQQAEELGVEIYPGFSAADVLYDETTGAVKGVATRDVGIAKDGRTLKDTYTRGVELLGRQTLFAEGCRGSCSEEVMSKFNLREGKDVQTYGLGIKEVWKVPKENFQEGLVQHTLGWPLQTSPLSKTFGGTFLYHQAPDLVLIGMVVGLDYQNPYLSPYKEFQRWKHHPEVAHHLRGGECISYGARTLNEGGWHAIPKLTFPGGALIGCSAGFLNAVKIKGSHTAMKSGMLAAEAIYPLLTAGGAESTVATLGECPPSIPAVEATEYETALRSSWIADELKQVRNTHAAFHSGVLAGMVHTALSCFITKGAEPWTLSNLAPDSSRTLPAKSCTPIKYPKPDGKLSFELLTNLQRSGTTHDHDQPAHLRVKPELAHVPSSVSIKTYAGPEQRFCPAQVYEYTEPDKEGKQSLTINAQNCLHCKACSIKTPQQFINWTVPEGGGGPAYTVM
;
A
#
# COMPACT_ATOMS: atom_id res chain seq x y z
N MET A 1 21.35 -7.25 45.04
CA MET A 1 22.06 -7.76 43.86
C MET A 1 21.61 -6.94 42.68
N ALA A 2 22.48 -6.03 42.23
CA ALA A 2 22.14 -5.05 41.18
C ALA A 2 22.38 -5.67 39.79
N LEU A 3 21.33 -5.76 38.95
CA LEU A 3 21.45 -6.10 37.55
C LEU A 3 21.92 -4.85 36.79
N ALA A 4 23.13 -4.92 36.27
CA ALA A 4 23.71 -3.90 35.40
C ALA A 4 22.95 -3.84 34.07
N LYS A 5 22.30 -2.71 33.79
CA LYS A 5 21.82 -2.34 32.46
C LYS A 5 23.03 -2.14 31.53
N LYS A 6 23.27 -3.08 30.63
CA LYS A 6 24.13 -2.86 29.47
C LYS A 6 23.37 -2.00 28.48
N THR A 7 23.62 -0.70 28.49
CA THR A 7 23.32 0.21 27.40
C THR A 7 24.17 -0.19 26.19
N ARG A 8 23.57 -0.82 25.19
CA ARG A 8 24.17 -0.97 23.86
C ARG A 8 24.09 0.38 23.16
N ALA A 9 25.23 0.90 22.76
CA ALA A 9 25.36 2.04 21.89
C ALA A 9 24.68 1.74 20.53
N PRO A 10 24.09 2.76 19.85
CA PRO A 10 23.53 2.54 18.53
C PRO A 10 24.66 2.18 17.57
N PHE A 11 24.45 1.12 16.79
CA PHE A 11 25.33 0.72 15.69
C PHE A 11 25.22 1.77 14.57
N SER A 12 25.95 2.88 14.71
CA SER A 12 26.30 3.78 13.61
C SER A 12 27.74 3.46 13.21
N HIS A 13 27.96 2.35 12.54
CA HIS A 13 29.27 2.03 12.01
C HIS A 13 29.21 1.78 10.52
N GLY A 14 29.77 2.70 9.75
CA GLY A 14 30.39 2.40 8.51
C GLY A 14 30.04 3.25 7.29
N PHE A 15 28.91 3.94 7.24
CA PHE A 15 28.53 4.69 6.02
C PHE A 15 29.04 6.14 5.97
N HIS A 16 29.82 6.61 6.95
CA HIS A 16 30.44 7.95 6.95
C HIS A 16 31.97 7.88 6.74
N ARG A 17 32.45 7.15 5.74
CA ARG A 17 33.83 7.31 5.29
C ARG A 17 33.89 7.71 3.85
N SER A 18 34.22 8.98 3.65
CA SER A 18 34.72 9.60 2.43
C SER A 18 33.90 9.35 1.14
N LEU A 19 32.67 9.81 1.09
CA LEU A 19 32.09 10.23 -0.16
C LEU A 19 32.84 11.52 -0.56
N SER A 20 33.79 11.41 -1.48
CA SER A 20 34.50 12.58 -1.98
C SER A 20 33.49 13.48 -2.68
N ALA A 21 33.47 14.76 -2.30
CA ALA A 21 32.59 15.81 -2.81
C ALA A 21 32.85 16.18 -4.31
N ALA A 22 33.17 15.21 -5.15
CA ALA A 22 33.54 15.45 -6.55
C ALA A 22 32.89 14.51 -7.57
N ALA A 23 31.97 13.61 -7.17
CA ALA A 23 31.27 12.75 -8.12
C ALA A 23 30.01 13.46 -8.64
N GLY A 24 30.03 13.97 -9.89
CA GLY A 24 28.85 14.49 -10.56
C GLY A 24 27.80 13.38 -10.88
N GLN A 25 26.67 13.75 -11.45
CA GLN A 25 25.59 12.80 -11.83
C GLN A 25 26.05 11.69 -12.81
N ASP A 26 27.17 11.89 -13.51
CA ASP A 26 27.75 10.92 -14.45
C ASP A 26 28.75 9.95 -13.80
N ALA A 27 29.06 10.10 -12.51
CA ALA A 27 29.93 9.15 -11.83
C ALA A 27 29.25 7.77 -11.71
N PRO A 28 29.99 6.66 -11.80
CA PRO A 28 29.41 5.34 -11.56
C PRO A 28 28.86 5.23 -10.15
N ARG A 29 27.75 4.50 -9.99
CA ARG A 29 27.18 4.20 -8.68
C ARG A 29 28.00 3.15 -7.96
N GLU A 30 28.11 3.26 -6.65
CA GLU A 30 28.60 2.15 -5.84
C GLU A 30 27.59 0.99 -5.91
N ALA A 31 28.10 -0.24 -6.00
CA ALA A 31 27.29 -1.45 -6.11
C ALA A 31 27.48 -2.34 -4.87
N MET A 32 26.38 -2.89 -4.38
CA MET A 32 26.37 -3.91 -3.33
C MET A 32 25.63 -5.14 -3.87
N SER A 33 26.16 -6.33 -3.62
CA SER A 33 25.62 -7.57 -4.17
C SER A 33 25.04 -8.46 -3.08
N TYR A 34 23.88 -9.04 -3.37
CA TYR A 34 23.14 -9.94 -2.49
C TYR A 34 22.62 -11.16 -3.27
N ASP A 35 22.31 -12.23 -2.57
CA ASP A 35 21.56 -13.32 -3.18
C ASP A 35 20.12 -12.87 -3.48
N VAL A 36 19.50 -12.15 -2.53
CA VAL A 36 18.13 -11.62 -2.70
C VAL A 36 18.00 -10.17 -2.26
N VAL A 37 17.43 -9.35 -3.13
CA VAL A 37 17.04 -7.97 -2.84
C VAL A 37 15.52 -7.90 -2.72
N CYS A 38 15.01 -7.48 -1.55
CA CYS A 38 13.59 -7.23 -1.32
C CYS A 38 13.31 -5.72 -1.40
N VAL A 39 12.51 -5.28 -2.35
CA VAL A 39 12.14 -3.88 -2.53
C VAL A 39 10.84 -3.60 -1.80
N GLY A 40 10.94 -3.02 -0.60
CA GLY A 40 9.84 -2.70 0.30
C GLY A 40 9.84 -3.50 1.60
N GLY A 41 9.99 -2.81 2.73
CA GLY A 41 9.99 -3.34 4.10
C GLY A 41 8.59 -3.50 4.71
N GLY A 42 7.59 -3.85 3.88
CA GLY A 42 6.24 -4.18 4.32
C GLY A 42 6.08 -5.65 4.71
N PRO A 43 4.83 -6.08 5.04
CA PRO A 43 4.56 -7.46 5.47
C PRO A 43 5.08 -8.53 4.49
N ALA A 44 4.97 -8.30 3.18
CA ALA A 44 5.39 -9.27 2.17
C ALA A 44 6.92 -9.39 2.09
N GLY A 45 7.62 -8.25 1.99
CA GLY A 45 9.09 -8.23 1.87
C GLY A 45 9.78 -8.79 3.11
N LEU A 46 9.34 -8.38 4.30
CA LEU A 46 9.86 -8.91 5.56
C LEU A 46 9.57 -10.41 5.73
N SER A 47 8.36 -10.86 5.34
CA SER A 47 8.04 -12.30 5.40
C SER A 47 8.90 -13.13 4.46
N ALA A 48 9.20 -12.62 3.26
CA ALA A 48 10.11 -13.28 2.33
C ALA A 48 11.54 -13.34 2.88
N ALA A 49 12.06 -12.24 3.41
CA ALA A 49 13.40 -12.15 3.97
C ALA A 49 13.57 -13.09 5.19
N ILE A 50 12.61 -13.05 6.14
CA ILE A 50 12.61 -13.96 7.30
C ILE A 50 12.58 -15.42 6.83
N ARG A 51 11.69 -15.77 5.89
CA ARG A 51 11.55 -17.15 5.41
C ARG A 51 12.81 -17.65 4.73
N LEU A 52 13.46 -16.84 3.90
CA LEU A 52 14.75 -17.17 3.28
C LEU A 52 15.83 -17.48 4.33
N LYS A 53 15.98 -16.64 5.34
CA LYS A 53 16.96 -16.85 6.41
C LYS A 53 16.61 -18.06 7.30
N GLN A 54 15.31 -18.34 7.52
CA GLN A 54 14.89 -19.57 8.21
C GLN A 54 15.28 -20.82 7.42
N LEU A 55 15.09 -20.80 6.09
CA LEU A 55 15.46 -21.92 5.22
C LEU A 55 16.97 -22.10 5.18
N ALA A 56 17.73 -21.03 5.04
CA ALA A 56 19.20 -21.05 5.07
C ALA A 56 19.72 -21.63 6.39
N LYS A 57 19.20 -21.16 7.53
CA LYS A 57 19.57 -21.67 8.86
C LYS A 57 19.26 -23.17 9.00
N LYS A 58 18.08 -23.60 8.52
CA LYS A 58 17.66 -25.00 8.59
C LYS A 58 18.56 -25.94 7.74
N GLN A 59 19.03 -25.46 6.60
CA GLN A 59 19.87 -26.23 5.68
C GLN A 59 21.38 -26.07 5.92
N GLY A 60 21.77 -25.17 6.84
CA GLY A 60 23.17 -24.86 7.12
C GLY A 60 23.88 -24.15 5.95
N THR A 61 23.14 -23.39 5.16
CA THR A 61 23.67 -22.57 4.07
C THR A 61 23.78 -21.10 4.49
N ASP A 62 24.69 -20.37 3.90
CA ASP A 62 24.74 -18.93 4.01
C ASP A 62 24.02 -18.28 2.82
N LEU A 63 23.18 -17.28 3.08
CA LEU A 63 22.40 -16.57 2.10
C LEU A 63 22.31 -15.09 2.47
N SER A 64 22.81 -14.21 1.63
CA SER A 64 22.76 -12.77 1.82
C SER A 64 21.42 -12.22 1.34
N VAL A 65 20.70 -11.53 2.24
CA VAL A 65 19.38 -10.95 1.96
C VAL A 65 19.34 -9.52 2.45
N CYS A 66 18.96 -8.59 1.58
CA CYS A 66 18.69 -7.22 1.98
C CYS A 66 17.24 -6.79 1.71
N VAL A 67 16.77 -5.85 2.53
CA VAL A 67 15.46 -5.18 2.37
C VAL A 67 15.72 -3.68 2.25
N VAL A 68 15.25 -3.08 1.16
CA VAL A 68 15.33 -1.63 0.95
C VAL A 68 13.95 -0.99 1.09
N ASP A 69 13.83 0.09 1.86
CA ASP A 69 12.59 0.84 2.03
C ASP A 69 12.82 2.35 1.94
N LYS A 70 11.91 3.07 1.28
CA LYS A 70 11.97 4.53 1.12
C LYS A 70 11.61 5.31 2.38
N GLY A 71 10.92 4.70 3.34
CA GLY A 71 10.56 5.33 4.61
C GLY A 71 11.78 5.63 5.47
N SER A 72 11.71 6.67 6.30
CA SER A 72 12.77 7.01 7.24
C SER A 72 13.12 5.88 8.22
N GLU A 73 12.15 5.02 8.47
CA GLU A 73 12.26 3.77 9.23
C GLU A 73 11.23 2.76 8.70
N ILE A 74 11.43 1.48 8.99
CA ILE A 74 10.44 0.46 8.67
C ILE A 74 9.13 0.78 9.39
N GLY A 75 8.01 0.73 8.67
CA GLY A 75 6.68 1.02 9.21
C GLY A 75 6.23 2.48 9.09
N ALA A 76 7.12 3.45 8.82
CA ALA A 76 6.76 4.87 8.70
C ALA A 76 5.71 5.14 7.60
N HIS A 77 5.70 4.36 6.53
CA HIS A 77 4.75 4.49 5.43
C HIS A 77 3.63 3.44 5.45
N ILE A 78 3.53 2.64 6.51
CA ILE A 78 2.55 1.56 6.58
C ILE A 78 1.24 2.02 7.21
N LEU A 79 0.15 1.83 6.49
CA LEU A 79 -1.22 2.10 6.92
C LEU A 79 -2.11 0.93 6.53
N SER A 80 -2.97 0.48 7.44
CA SER A 80 -3.94 -0.58 7.20
C SER A 80 -5.29 -0.31 7.84
N GLY A 81 -6.30 -1.17 7.52
CA GLY A 81 -7.61 -1.19 8.15
C GLY A 81 -7.63 -1.89 9.51
N ASN A 82 -6.48 -2.35 10.04
CA ASN A 82 -6.19 -2.78 11.40
C ASN A 82 -6.78 -4.10 11.90
N VAL A 83 -7.72 -4.76 11.26
CA VAL A 83 -8.08 -6.13 11.65
C VAL A 83 -7.15 -7.11 10.94
N PHE A 84 -6.35 -7.80 11.72
CA PHE A 84 -5.30 -8.70 11.25
C PHE A 84 -5.67 -10.16 11.52
N GLU A 85 -5.59 -10.98 10.48
CA GLU A 85 -5.70 -12.43 10.56
C GLU A 85 -4.32 -13.04 10.79
N PRO A 86 -4.09 -13.75 11.91
CA PRO A 86 -2.74 -14.19 12.30
C PRO A 86 -2.23 -15.40 11.51
N ARG A 87 -3.03 -16.06 10.70
CA ARG A 87 -2.72 -17.32 10.00
C ARG A 87 -1.33 -17.35 9.35
N ALA A 88 -0.98 -16.31 8.59
CA ALA A 88 0.33 -16.26 7.93
C ALA A 88 1.47 -16.01 8.94
N LEU A 89 1.21 -15.27 10.01
CA LEU A 89 2.17 -15.06 11.09
C LEU A 89 2.39 -16.34 11.90
N ASP A 90 1.33 -17.10 12.16
CA ASP A 90 1.40 -18.43 12.81
C ASP A 90 2.26 -19.39 12.01
N GLU A 91 2.18 -19.34 10.66
CA GLU A 91 3.00 -20.17 9.77
C GLU A 91 4.47 -19.70 9.70
N LEU A 92 4.71 -18.38 9.77
CA LEU A 92 6.05 -17.78 9.63
C LEU A 92 6.83 -17.83 10.94
N ILE A 93 6.22 -17.40 12.04
CA ILE A 93 6.83 -17.29 13.38
C ILE A 93 5.85 -17.87 14.40
N PRO A 94 5.76 -19.22 14.56
CA PRO A 94 4.75 -19.85 15.40
C PRO A 94 4.75 -19.39 16.87
N ASN A 95 5.91 -19.00 17.39
CA ASN A 95 6.10 -18.49 18.75
C ASN A 95 6.04 -16.95 18.86
N TRP A 96 5.36 -16.28 17.94
CA TRP A 96 5.28 -14.80 17.92
C TRP A 96 4.75 -14.18 19.22
N LYS A 97 3.89 -14.90 19.96
CA LYS A 97 3.37 -14.44 21.27
C LYS A 97 4.47 -14.38 22.31
N GLU A 98 5.33 -15.38 22.35
CA GLU A 98 6.48 -15.47 23.27
C GLU A 98 7.54 -14.43 22.91
N LEU A 99 7.68 -14.11 21.63
CA LEU A 99 8.59 -13.08 21.11
C LEU A 99 8.03 -11.66 21.22
N GLY A 100 6.83 -11.49 21.81
CA GLY A 100 6.26 -10.17 22.08
C GLY A 100 5.77 -9.41 20.85
N ALA A 101 5.22 -10.11 19.87
CA ALA A 101 4.57 -9.44 18.75
C ALA A 101 3.41 -8.54 19.23
N PRO A 102 3.22 -7.32 18.66
CA PRO A 102 2.26 -6.33 19.15
C PRO A 102 0.80 -6.65 18.74
N LEU A 103 0.32 -7.87 19.06
CA LEU A 103 -1.04 -8.35 18.82
C LEU A 103 -1.77 -8.52 20.17
N GLU A 104 -2.18 -7.40 20.78
CA GLU A 104 -2.74 -7.39 22.13
C GLU A 104 -4.28 -7.42 22.15
N THR A 105 -4.94 -6.73 21.22
CA THR A 105 -6.40 -6.56 21.21
C THR A 105 -7.07 -7.61 20.33
N LYS A 106 -7.68 -8.63 20.94
CA LYS A 106 -8.50 -9.61 20.22
C LYS A 106 -9.84 -9.00 19.83
N THR A 107 -10.36 -9.39 18.66
CA THR A 107 -11.74 -9.08 18.29
C THR A 107 -12.71 -9.80 19.24
N LYS A 108 -13.65 -9.04 19.80
CA LYS A 108 -14.66 -9.52 20.77
C LYS A 108 -16.09 -9.40 20.22
N GLU A 109 -16.33 -8.42 19.37
CA GLU A 109 -17.65 -8.15 18.80
C GLU A 109 -17.53 -7.65 17.36
N ASP A 110 -18.35 -8.23 16.46
CA ASP A 110 -18.49 -7.81 15.06
C ASP A 110 -19.87 -7.16 14.85
N ARG A 111 -19.90 -5.96 14.27
CA ARG A 111 -21.11 -5.27 13.83
C ARG A 111 -21.03 -4.95 12.35
N PHE A 112 -22.10 -5.21 11.64
CA PHE A 112 -22.24 -4.77 10.25
C PHE A 112 -23.53 -3.98 10.08
N LEU A 113 -23.42 -2.71 9.69
CA LEU A 113 -24.53 -1.78 9.56
C LEU A 113 -24.71 -1.32 8.12
N VAL A 114 -25.94 -1.14 7.69
CA VAL A 114 -26.30 -0.39 6.47
C VAL A 114 -26.86 0.95 6.90
N LEU A 115 -26.14 2.03 6.61
CA LEU A 115 -26.58 3.39 6.91
C LEU A 115 -27.55 3.85 5.82
N THR A 116 -28.80 4.12 6.22
CA THR A 116 -29.89 4.45 5.28
C THR A 116 -30.03 5.95 5.01
N GLY A 117 -29.29 6.78 5.74
CA GLY A 117 -29.26 8.23 5.64
C GLY A 117 -28.40 8.83 6.75
N GLU A 118 -28.58 10.12 7.03
CA GLU A 118 -27.77 10.84 8.02
C GLU A 118 -27.99 10.37 9.47
N GLN A 119 -29.10 9.71 9.77
CA GLN A 119 -29.50 9.32 11.11
C GLN A 119 -29.89 7.83 11.23
N GLY A 120 -30.22 7.19 10.13
CA GLY A 120 -30.78 5.85 10.13
C GLY A 120 -29.76 4.76 9.85
N SER A 121 -29.88 3.63 10.57
CA SER A 121 -29.08 2.44 10.36
C SER A 121 -29.92 1.17 10.44
N ILE A 122 -29.48 0.12 9.73
CA ILE A 122 -30.02 -1.23 9.81
C ILE A 122 -28.85 -2.16 10.14
N SER A 123 -28.97 -2.86 11.27
CA SER A 123 -27.98 -3.88 11.65
C SER A 123 -28.23 -5.18 10.88
N ILE A 124 -27.19 -5.72 10.27
CA ILE A 124 -27.23 -7.02 9.60
C ILE A 124 -26.79 -8.10 10.58
N PRO A 125 -27.68 -9.04 10.95
CA PRO A 125 -27.32 -10.14 11.84
C PRO A 125 -26.14 -10.96 11.33
N ALA A 126 -25.30 -11.47 12.23
CA ALA A 126 -24.07 -12.22 11.86
C ALA A 126 -24.37 -13.40 10.92
N LEU A 127 -25.50 -14.08 11.10
CA LEU A 127 -25.90 -15.20 10.23
C LEU A 127 -26.09 -14.80 8.75
N LEU A 128 -26.42 -13.54 8.48
CA LEU A 128 -26.62 -13.00 7.13
C LEU A 128 -25.37 -12.29 6.58
N GLN A 129 -24.31 -12.19 7.37
CA GLN A 129 -23.04 -11.63 6.92
C GLN A 129 -22.23 -12.71 6.22
N PRO A 130 -21.56 -12.39 5.09
CA PRO A 130 -20.62 -13.32 4.48
C PRO A 130 -19.61 -13.84 5.51
N PRO A 131 -19.35 -15.18 5.55
CA PRO A 131 -18.42 -15.76 6.54
C PRO A 131 -17.03 -15.12 6.51
N GLN A 132 -16.62 -14.57 5.39
CA GLN A 132 -15.35 -13.87 5.23
C GLN A 132 -15.26 -12.53 6.00
N LEU A 133 -16.39 -11.95 6.40
CA LEU A 133 -16.45 -10.73 7.22
C LEU A 133 -16.30 -11.02 8.72
N HIS A 134 -16.45 -12.27 9.15
CA HIS A 134 -16.33 -12.62 10.56
C HIS A 134 -14.88 -12.49 11.02
N ASN A 135 -14.70 -11.91 12.21
CA ASN A 135 -13.39 -11.58 12.76
C ASN A 135 -13.03 -12.39 14.02
N GLU A 136 -13.75 -13.44 14.34
CA GLU A 136 -13.40 -14.34 15.44
C GLU A 136 -11.96 -14.89 15.24
N GLY A 137 -11.14 -14.81 16.29
CA GLY A 137 -9.74 -15.22 16.25
C GLY A 137 -8.77 -14.18 15.67
N ASN A 138 -9.27 -13.07 15.11
CA ASN A 138 -8.45 -11.98 14.59
C ASN A 138 -8.08 -10.97 15.70
N TYR A 139 -7.14 -10.08 15.36
CA TYR A 139 -6.63 -9.04 16.25
C TYR A 139 -6.80 -7.65 15.62
N ILE A 140 -7.10 -6.65 16.46
CA ILE A 140 -7.03 -5.24 16.06
C ILE A 140 -5.64 -4.76 16.41
N ILE A 141 -4.88 -4.31 15.40
CA ILE A 141 -3.46 -3.98 15.54
C ILE A 141 -3.10 -2.66 14.84
N SER A 142 -1.92 -2.14 15.14
CA SER A 142 -1.21 -1.21 14.26
C SER A 142 -0.27 -2.00 13.36
N LEU A 143 -0.51 -2.00 12.04
CA LEU A 143 0.35 -2.71 11.09
C LEU A 143 1.74 -2.07 11.02
N SER A 144 1.85 -0.76 11.23
CA SER A 144 3.15 -0.08 11.30
C SER A 144 4.01 -0.60 12.46
N GLN A 145 3.41 -0.91 13.61
CA GLN A 145 4.11 -1.50 14.75
C GLN A 145 4.47 -2.98 14.51
N LEU A 146 3.56 -3.74 13.91
CA LEU A 146 3.83 -5.14 13.56
C LEU A 146 5.04 -5.25 12.62
N VAL A 147 5.12 -4.44 11.58
CA VAL A 147 6.25 -4.52 10.64
C VAL A 147 7.57 -4.05 11.26
N ARG A 148 7.55 -3.10 12.22
CA ARG A 148 8.76 -2.75 13.01
C ARG A 148 9.26 -3.96 13.81
N TRP A 149 8.35 -4.67 14.48
CA TRP A 149 8.70 -5.90 15.19
C TRP A 149 9.20 -6.98 14.23
N MET A 150 8.57 -7.17 13.07
CA MET A 150 9.04 -8.13 12.05
C MET A 150 10.42 -7.76 11.52
N ALA A 151 10.74 -6.47 11.38
CA ALA A 151 12.07 -6.02 10.97
C ALA A 151 13.13 -6.42 11.99
N GLN A 152 12.85 -6.26 13.29
CA GLN A 152 13.74 -6.72 14.36
C GLN A 152 13.98 -8.24 14.26
N GLN A 153 12.92 -9.03 14.01
CA GLN A 153 13.05 -10.48 13.83
C GLN A 153 13.86 -10.83 12.59
N ALA A 154 13.76 -10.05 11.51
CA ALA A 154 14.56 -10.22 10.30
C ALA A 154 16.06 -9.90 10.55
N GLU A 155 16.36 -8.80 11.24
CA GLU A 155 17.72 -8.40 11.61
C GLU A 155 18.40 -9.43 12.54
N GLU A 156 17.65 -10.00 13.50
CA GLU A 156 18.15 -11.07 14.38
C GLU A 156 18.53 -12.35 13.59
N LEU A 157 17.92 -12.57 12.43
CA LEU A 157 18.26 -13.65 11.51
C LEU A 157 19.39 -13.28 10.53
N GLY A 158 19.89 -12.05 10.57
CA GLY A 158 20.97 -11.56 9.71
C GLY A 158 20.48 -11.02 8.35
N VAL A 159 19.27 -10.48 8.28
CA VAL A 159 18.81 -9.68 7.14
C VAL A 159 19.36 -8.26 7.28
N GLU A 160 19.90 -7.71 6.20
CA GLU A 160 20.30 -6.31 6.16
C GLU A 160 19.12 -5.44 5.75
N ILE A 161 18.79 -4.43 6.56
CA ILE A 161 17.64 -3.55 6.30
C ILE A 161 18.13 -2.12 6.09
N TYR A 162 17.75 -1.53 4.94
CA TYR A 162 18.12 -0.18 4.53
C TYR A 162 16.89 0.74 4.45
N PRO A 163 16.47 1.35 5.57
CA PRO A 163 15.46 2.40 5.54
C PRO A 163 16.05 3.70 5.01
N GLY A 164 15.20 4.55 4.40
CA GLY A 164 15.64 5.81 3.79
C GLY A 164 16.23 5.68 2.40
N PHE A 165 16.23 4.49 1.81
CA PHE A 165 16.71 4.26 0.45
C PHE A 165 15.54 4.01 -0.51
N SER A 166 15.30 4.95 -1.41
CA SER A 166 14.22 4.85 -2.41
C SER A 166 14.70 4.09 -3.64
N ALA A 167 14.25 2.86 -3.87
CA ALA A 167 14.45 2.17 -5.15
C ALA A 167 13.76 2.95 -6.26
N ALA A 168 14.54 3.47 -7.21
CA ALA A 168 14.08 4.39 -8.24
C ALA A 168 14.07 3.77 -9.64
N ASP A 169 15.07 2.99 -9.95
CA ASP A 169 15.28 2.39 -11.27
C ASP A 169 15.46 0.88 -11.13
N VAL A 170 14.90 0.12 -12.07
CA VAL A 170 15.17 -1.33 -12.16
C VAL A 170 16.39 -1.55 -13.03
N LEU A 171 17.33 -2.35 -12.55
CA LEU A 171 18.54 -2.70 -13.26
C LEU A 171 18.34 -4.01 -14.04
N TYR A 172 18.71 -3.97 -15.31
CA TYR A 172 18.60 -5.12 -16.22
C TYR A 172 19.97 -5.58 -16.69
N ASP A 173 20.13 -6.87 -16.85
CA ASP A 173 21.27 -7.45 -17.53
C ASP A 173 21.19 -7.15 -19.03
N GLU A 174 22.24 -6.59 -19.61
CA GLU A 174 22.25 -6.13 -20.99
C GLU A 174 22.15 -7.27 -22.01
N THR A 175 22.62 -8.47 -21.63
CA THR A 175 22.66 -9.64 -22.52
C THR A 175 21.36 -10.42 -22.49
N THR A 176 20.82 -10.65 -21.30
CA THR A 176 19.65 -11.51 -21.10
C THR A 176 18.34 -10.72 -20.97
N GLY A 177 18.41 -9.43 -20.64
CA GLY A 177 17.28 -8.60 -20.30
C GLY A 177 16.63 -8.92 -18.95
N ALA A 178 17.22 -9.83 -18.17
CA ALA A 178 16.73 -10.18 -16.84
C ALA A 178 16.93 -9.05 -15.84
N VAL A 179 16.11 -9.01 -14.79
CA VAL A 179 16.33 -8.12 -13.65
C VAL A 179 17.56 -8.59 -12.88
N LYS A 180 18.48 -7.67 -12.60
CA LYS A 180 19.68 -7.90 -11.80
C LYS A 180 19.74 -7.09 -10.51
N GLY A 181 18.68 -6.34 -10.18
CA GLY A 181 18.62 -5.52 -8.98
C GLY A 181 17.87 -4.22 -9.19
N VAL A 182 18.10 -3.26 -8.28
CA VAL A 182 17.56 -1.91 -8.34
C VAL A 182 18.62 -0.88 -8.01
N ALA A 183 18.48 0.33 -8.59
CA ALA A 183 19.26 1.49 -8.19
C ALA A 183 18.42 2.40 -7.29
N THR A 184 19.05 2.93 -6.25
CA THR A 184 18.42 3.90 -5.39
C THR A 184 18.50 5.31 -5.98
N ARG A 185 17.59 6.19 -5.57
CA ARG A 185 17.55 7.56 -6.05
C ARG A 185 18.75 8.35 -5.53
N ASP A 186 19.31 9.22 -6.38
CA ASP A 186 20.25 10.25 -5.95
C ASP A 186 19.55 11.22 -4.98
N VAL A 187 20.27 11.72 -3.99
CA VAL A 187 19.80 12.65 -2.94
C VAL A 187 20.54 13.97 -3.07
N GLY A 188 19.91 15.08 -2.64
CA GLY A 188 20.54 16.38 -2.67
C GLY A 188 20.56 17.07 -4.04
N ILE A 189 19.57 16.76 -4.88
CA ILE A 189 19.32 17.50 -6.12
C ILE A 189 18.30 18.60 -5.84
N ALA A 190 18.56 19.83 -6.27
CA ALA A 190 17.65 20.95 -6.09
C ALA A 190 16.35 20.80 -6.91
N LYS A 191 15.34 21.62 -6.60
CA LYS A 191 14.00 21.57 -7.21
C LYS A 191 14.00 21.70 -8.74
N ASP A 192 15.00 22.34 -9.31
CA ASP A 192 15.17 22.48 -10.76
C ASP A 192 15.56 21.17 -11.46
N GLY A 193 15.90 20.12 -10.68
CA GLY A 193 16.31 18.80 -11.17
C GLY A 193 17.71 18.74 -11.78
N ARG A 194 18.52 19.78 -11.61
CA ARG A 194 19.86 19.93 -12.23
C ARG A 194 20.94 20.34 -11.24
N THR A 195 20.66 21.33 -10.40
CA THR A 195 21.61 21.86 -9.44
C THR A 195 21.88 20.84 -8.34
N LEU A 196 23.16 20.50 -8.13
CA LEU A 196 23.58 19.63 -7.02
C LEU A 196 23.82 20.49 -5.79
N LYS A 197 23.24 20.09 -4.66
CA LYS A 197 23.45 20.71 -3.35
C LYS A 197 24.74 20.19 -2.72
N ASP A 198 25.24 20.86 -1.69
CA ASP A 198 26.39 20.40 -0.90
C ASP A 198 26.14 19.02 -0.23
N THR A 199 24.86 18.65 -0.07
CA THR A 199 24.42 17.34 0.46
C THR A 199 24.22 16.28 -0.62
N TYR A 200 24.63 16.55 -1.87
CA TYR A 200 24.45 15.59 -2.94
C TYR A 200 25.16 14.27 -2.65
N THR A 201 24.40 13.20 -2.81
CA THR A 201 24.91 11.84 -2.70
C THR A 201 24.34 11.02 -3.85
N ARG A 202 25.24 10.36 -4.59
CA ARG A 202 24.85 9.42 -5.64
C ARG A 202 24.12 8.22 -5.03
N GLY A 203 23.03 7.78 -5.66
CA GLY A 203 22.36 6.54 -5.29
C GLY A 203 23.26 5.31 -5.50
N VAL A 204 22.98 4.23 -4.78
CA VAL A 204 23.70 2.97 -4.87
C VAL A 204 22.95 1.95 -5.73
N GLU A 205 23.65 0.99 -6.30
CA GLU A 205 23.07 -0.18 -6.95
C GLU A 205 23.00 -1.35 -5.98
N LEU A 206 21.82 -1.92 -5.79
CA LEU A 206 21.62 -3.14 -5.03
C LEU A 206 21.38 -4.28 -6.02
N LEU A 207 22.43 -5.06 -6.25
CA LEU A 207 22.44 -6.16 -7.20
C LEU A 207 21.97 -7.44 -6.49
N GLY A 208 21.15 -8.25 -7.17
CA GLY A 208 20.60 -9.47 -6.60
C GLY A 208 20.45 -10.59 -7.63
N ARG A 209 20.75 -11.82 -7.23
CA ARG A 209 20.44 -13.01 -8.03
C ARG A 209 18.92 -13.16 -8.21
N GLN A 210 18.15 -12.66 -7.24
CA GLN A 210 16.71 -12.51 -7.32
C GLN A 210 16.28 -11.19 -6.69
N THR A 211 15.31 -10.50 -7.32
CA THR A 211 14.72 -9.25 -6.81
C THR A 211 13.24 -9.44 -6.57
N LEU A 212 12.80 -9.27 -5.32
CA LEU A 212 11.41 -9.37 -4.91
C LEU A 212 10.78 -7.99 -4.78
N PHE A 213 9.80 -7.67 -5.64
CA PHE A 213 9.10 -6.40 -5.60
C PHE A 213 7.92 -6.46 -4.64
N ALA A 214 8.07 -5.85 -3.47
CA ALA A 214 7.12 -5.77 -2.36
C ALA A 214 6.67 -4.33 -2.07
N GLU A 215 6.62 -3.47 -3.10
CA GLU A 215 6.39 -2.02 -3.00
C GLU A 215 4.94 -1.64 -2.63
N GLY A 216 4.08 -2.63 -2.41
CA GLY A 216 2.67 -2.43 -2.14
C GLY A 216 1.88 -2.05 -3.38
N CYS A 217 0.70 -1.44 -3.16
CA CYS A 217 -0.18 -1.05 -4.24
C CYS A 217 0.52 -0.08 -5.20
N ARG A 218 0.61 -0.44 -6.47
CA ARG A 218 1.13 0.37 -7.57
C ARG A 218 2.55 0.90 -7.33
N GLY A 219 3.50 0.02 -7.03
CA GLY A 219 4.93 0.33 -6.91
C GLY A 219 5.50 0.84 -8.24
N SER A 220 6.41 1.81 -8.22
CA SER A 220 7.00 2.37 -9.45
C SER A 220 7.84 1.34 -10.20
N CYS A 221 8.73 0.62 -9.50
CA CYS A 221 9.50 -0.46 -10.09
C CYS A 221 8.60 -1.65 -10.47
N SER A 222 7.58 -1.96 -9.67
CA SER A 222 6.59 -3.01 -9.98
C SER A 222 5.82 -2.71 -11.28
N GLU A 223 5.40 -1.47 -11.50
CA GLU A 223 4.74 -1.06 -12.75
C GLU A 223 5.69 -1.15 -13.96
N GLU A 224 6.95 -0.81 -13.77
CA GLU A 224 7.97 -0.92 -14.82
C GLU A 224 8.18 -2.38 -15.25
N VAL A 225 8.44 -3.29 -14.29
CA VAL A 225 8.65 -4.72 -14.63
C VAL A 225 7.39 -5.36 -15.22
N MET A 226 6.20 -4.99 -14.72
CA MET A 226 4.94 -5.47 -15.29
C MET A 226 4.77 -5.03 -16.74
N SER A 227 5.17 -3.81 -17.08
CA SER A 227 5.15 -3.31 -18.46
C SER A 227 6.19 -4.00 -19.33
N LYS A 228 7.45 -4.08 -18.85
CA LYS A 228 8.56 -4.67 -19.61
C LYS A 228 8.35 -6.13 -19.96
N PHE A 229 7.87 -6.92 -19.02
CA PHE A 229 7.64 -8.36 -19.20
C PHE A 229 6.21 -8.71 -19.58
N ASN A 230 5.37 -7.71 -19.87
CA ASN A 230 3.95 -7.88 -20.25
C ASN A 230 3.15 -8.77 -19.28
N LEU A 231 3.39 -8.61 -17.97
CA LEU A 231 2.85 -9.52 -16.94
C LEU A 231 1.32 -9.44 -16.79
N ARG A 232 0.69 -8.39 -17.34
CA ARG A 232 -0.78 -8.19 -17.32
C ARG A 232 -1.50 -8.74 -18.57
N GLU A 233 -0.79 -9.40 -19.47
CA GLU A 233 -1.41 -9.97 -20.67
C GLU A 233 -2.47 -11.01 -20.30
N GLY A 234 -3.66 -10.89 -20.88
CA GLY A 234 -4.79 -11.79 -20.62
C GLY A 234 -5.39 -11.70 -19.21
N LYS A 235 -5.07 -10.63 -18.45
CA LYS A 235 -5.64 -10.36 -17.13
C LYS A 235 -6.67 -9.24 -17.19
N ASP A 236 -7.58 -9.23 -16.21
CA ASP A 236 -8.45 -8.09 -15.99
C ASP A 236 -7.65 -6.83 -15.62
N VAL A 237 -8.21 -5.67 -15.95
CA VAL A 237 -7.63 -4.40 -15.50
C VAL A 237 -7.81 -4.29 -13.98
N GLN A 238 -6.71 -4.01 -13.27
CA GLN A 238 -6.74 -3.80 -11.83
C GLN A 238 -7.61 -2.60 -11.48
N THR A 239 -8.41 -2.73 -10.45
CA THR A 239 -9.20 -1.65 -9.86
C THR A 239 -8.72 -1.37 -8.43
N TYR A 240 -8.96 -0.16 -7.97
CA TYR A 240 -8.33 0.34 -6.75
C TYR A 240 -9.33 1.06 -5.85
N GLY A 241 -9.16 0.92 -4.54
CA GLY A 241 -9.82 1.75 -3.54
C GLY A 241 -8.87 2.77 -2.92
N LEU A 242 -9.37 3.93 -2.56
CA LEU A 242 -8.67 4.89 -1.71
C LEU A 242 -9.17 4.74 -0.27
N GLY A 243 -8.31 4.21 0.59
CA GLY A 243 -8.54 4.18 2.03
C GLY A 243 -8.04 5.47 2.69
N ILE A 244 -8.90 6.08 3.48
CA ILE A 244 -8.61 7.22 4.36
C ILE A 244 -8.84 6.79 5.78
N LYS A 245 -7.92 7.12 6.69
CA LYS A 245 -7.96 6.66 8.08
C LYS A 245 -7.60 7.75 9.05
N GLU A 246 -8.26 7.74 10.21
CA GLU A 246 -7.89 8.48 11.40
C GLU A 246 -7.76 7.54 12.60
N VAL A 247 -6.88 7.91 13.54
CA VAL A 247 -6.75 7.28 14.85
C VAL A 247 -7.15 8.30 15.90
N TRP A 248 -8.06 7.90 16.77
CA TRP A 248 -8.59 8.73 17.84
C TRP A 248 -8.27 8.15 19.20
N LYS A 249 -7.82 8.99 20.12
CA LYS A 249 -7.76 8.66 21.54
C LYS A 249 -9.05 9.10 22.18
N VAL A 250 -9.77 8.19 22.83
CA VAL A 250 -11.12 8.46 23.32
C VAL A 250 -11.25 8.26 24.83
N PRO A 251 -12.23 8.93 25.48
CA PRO A 251 -12.59 8.67 26.89
C PRO A 251 -13.05 7.22 27.10
N LYS A 252 -12.83 6.69 28.32
CA LYS A 252 -13.17 5.29 28.65
C LYS A 252 -14.63 4.95 28.46
N GLU A 253 -15.53 5.89 28.70
CA GLU A 253 -16.98 5.73 28.51
C GLU A 253 -17.39 5.50 27.06
N ASN A 254 -16.55 5.90 26.11
CA ASN A 254 -16.79 5.71 24.69
C ASN A 254 -15.99 4.51 24.12
N PHE A 255 -15.20 3.85 24.95
CA PHE A 255 -14.30 2.78 24.53
C PHE A 255 -14.89 1.39 24.80
N GLN A 256 -14.90 0.54 23.80
CA GLN A 256 -15.36 -0.85 23.87
C GLN A 256 -14.29 -1.78 23.26
N GLU A 257 -13.36 -2.25 24.07
CA GLU A 257 -12.22 -3.08 23.62
C GLU A 257 -12.64 -4.24 22.72
N GLY A 258 -12.02 -4.35 21.56
CA GLY A 258 -12.24 -5.45 20.62
C GLY A 258 -13.50 -5.31 19.76
N LEU A 259 -14.19 -4.16 19.78
CA LEU A 259 -15.28 -3.89 18.85
C LEU A 259 -14.75 -3.69 17.44
N VAL A 260 -15.36 -4.41 16.49
CA VAL A 260 -15.18 -4.24 15.04
C VAL A 260 -16.53 -3.87 14.44
N GLN A 261 -16.63 -2.69 13.82
CA GLN A 261 -17.84 -2.24 13.15
C GLN A 261 -17.53 -1.86 11.70
N HIS A 262 -18.27 -2.45 10.77
CA HIS A 262 -18.26 -2.09 9.36
C HIS A 262 -19.57 -1.45 8.95
N THR A 263 -19.53 -0.46 8.04
CA THR A 263 -20.77 0.10 7.48
C THR A 263 -20.72 0.23 5.97
N LEU A 264 -21.88 0.05 5.32
CA LEU A 264 -22.18 0.40 3.94
C LEU A 264 -23.29 1.44 3.89
N GLY A 265 -23.57 2.00 2.72
CA GLY A 265 -24.66 2.94 2.50
C GLY A 265 -24.20 4.39 2.58
N TRP A 266 -24.93 5.21 3.29
CA TRP A 266 -24.63 6.62 3.44
C TRP A 266 -23.24 6.87 4.04
N PRO A 267 -22.47 7.87 3.60
CA PRO A 267 -22.80 8.87 2.57
C PRO A 267 -22.44 8.44 1.12
N LEU A 268 -21.70 7.35 0.92
CA LEU A 268 -21.21 6.94 -0.41
C LEU A 268 -22.33 6.39 -1.31
N GLN A 269 -23.21 5.58 -0.73
CA GLN A 269 -24.29 4.93 -1.45
C GLN A 269 -25.64 5.44 -0.94
N THR A 270 -26.20 6.44 -1.62
CA THR A 270 -27.48 7.06 -1.23
C THR A 270 -28.70 6.39 -1.88
N SER A 271 -28.48 5.39 -2.71
CA SER A 271 -29.54 4.56 -3.31
C SER A 271 -29.05 3.14 -3.57
N PRO A 272 -29.96 2.15 -3.68
CA PRO A 272 -29.65 0.77 -4.03
C PRO A 272 -28.94 0.61 -5.40
N LEU A 273 -29.11 1.59 -6.29
CA LEU A 273 -28.52 1.62 -7.63
C LEU A 273 -27.19 2.39 -7.67
N SER A 274 -26.73 2.91 -6.55
CA SER A 274 -25.43 3.59 -6.48
C SER A 274 -24.31 2.66 -6.91
N LYS A 275 -23.43 3.14 -7.81
CA LYS A 275 -22.30 2.38 -8.36
C LYS A 275 -20.98 2.71 -7.67
N THR A 276 -20.99 3.58 -6.67
CA THR A 276 -19.80 3.88 -5.90
C THR A 276 -19.50 2.70 -4.97
N PHE A 277 -18.44 1.96 -5.26
CA PHE A 277 -17.96 0.90 -4.37
C PHE A 277 -17.26 1.51 -3.16
N GLY A 278 -17.35 0.84 -2.02
CA GLY A 278 -16.67 1.28 -0.80
C GLY A 278 -17.49 1.02 0.45
N GLY A 279 -16.92 1.39 1.57
CA GLY A 279 -17.52 1.23 2.89
C GLY A 279 -16.64 1.87 3.96
N THR A 280 -17.03 1.69 5.21
CA THR A 280 -16.30 2.28 6.33
C THR A 280 -16.04 1.25 7.42
N PHE A 281 -15.10 1.58 8.28
CA PHE A 281 -14.75 0.77 9.43
C PHE A 281 -14.54 1.63 10.69
N LEU A 282 -14.81 1.03 11.85
CA LEU A 282 -14.56 1.60 13.16
C LEU A 282 -14.15 0.46 14.10
N TYR A 283 -12.97 0.55 14.68
CA TYR A 283 -12.38 -0.49 15.52
C TYR A 283 -11.86 0.08 16.82
N HIS A 284 -12.03 -0.64 17.92
CA HIS A 284 -11.54 -0.25 19.24
C HIS A 284 -10.32 -1.07 19.64
N GLN A 285 -9.16 -0.42 19.64
CA GLN A 285 -7.86 -1.00 20.01
C GLN A 285 -7.44 -0.54 21.41
N ALA A 286 -7.12 -1.47 22.30
CA ALA A 286 -6.62 -1.17 23.63
C ALA A 286 -5.36 -0.27 23.60
N PRO A 287 -5.19 0.63 24.61
CA PRO A 287 -6.07 0.77 25.77
C PRO A 287 -7.26 1.73 25.56
N ASP A 288 -7.19 2.67 24.58
CA ASP A 288 -8.14 3.79 24.46
C ASP A 288 -8.24 4.34 23.02
N LEU A 289 -7.83 3.55 22.02
CA LEU A 289 -7.80 4.00 20.63
C LEU A 289 -9.05 3.55 19.86
N VAL A 290 -9.62 4.46 19.09
CA VAL A 290 -10.65 4.19 18.08
C VAL A 290 -10.08 4.50 16.70
N LEU A 291 -10.04 3.48 15.86
CA LEU A 291 -9.48 3.49 14.52
C LEU A 291 -10.63 3.57 13.54
N ILE A 292 -10.72 4.64 12.78
CA ILE A 292 -11.82 4.86 11.85
C ILE A 292 -11.30 5.09 10.44
N GLY A 293 -12.06 4.63 9.46
CA GLY A 293 -11.71 4.91 8.07
C GLY A 293 -12.82 4.65 7.07
N MET A 294 -12.57 5.11 5.87
CA MET A 294 -13.44 4.96 4.72
C MET A 294 -12.62 4.53 3.51
N VAL A 295 -13.09 3.52 2.82
CA VAL A 295 -12.56 3.11 1.52
C VAL A 295 -13.55 3.50 0.43
N VAL A 296 -13.04 4.13 -0.63
CA VAL A 296 -13.83 4.53 -1.80
C VAL A 296 -13.18 3.97 -3.04
N GLY A 297 -13.89 3.13 -3.79
CA GLY A 297 -13.42 2.62 -5.08
C GLY A 297 -13.13 3.77 -6.04
N LEU A 298 -11.93 3.79 -6.64
CA LEU A 298 -11.50 4.88 -7.53
C LEU A 298 -12.20 4.85 -8.90
N ASP A 299 -13.03 3.85 -9.14
CA ASP A 299 -13.91 3.74 -10.31
C ASP A 299 -15.20 4.57 -10.19
N TYR A 300 -15.41 5.30 -9.07
CA TYR A 300 -16.59 6.16 -8.93
C TYR A 300 -16.71 7.19 -10.06
N GLN A 301 -17.97 7.54 -10.40
CA GLN A 301 -18.30 8.26 -11.63
C GLN A 301 -18.34 9.79 -11.48
N ASN A 302 -18.80 10.29 -10.33
CA ASN A 302 -19.03 11.72 -10.13
C ASN A 302 -17.73 12.48 -9.82
N PRO A 303 -17.19 13.35 -10.71
CA PRO A 303 -15.95 14.09 -10.48
C PRO A 303 -16.02 15.10 -9.33
N TYR A 304 -17.23 15.41 -8.83
CA TYR A 304 -17.42 16.29 -7.69
C TYR A 304 -17.33 15.57 -6.34
N LEU A 305 -17.26 14.24 -6.30
CA LEU A 305 -17.09 13.49 -5.07
C LEU A 305 -15.69 13.74 -4.49
N SER A 306 -15.66 14.08 -3.21
CA SER A 306 -14.44 14.19 -2.43
C SER A 306 -14.40 13.08 -1.36
N PRO A 307 -13.58 12.05 -1.51
CA PRO A 307 -13.47 10.98 -0.52
C PRO A 307 -13.21 11.48 0.90
N TYR A 308 -12.33 12.50 1.03
CA TYR A 308 -12.07 13.12 2.33
C TYR A 308 -13.31 13.76 2.95
N LYS A 309 -14.07 14.55 2.18
CA LYS A 309 -15.26 15.23 2.70
C LYS A 309 -16.40 14.26 2.99
N GLU A 310 -16.54 13.18 2.22
CA GLU A 310 -17.49 12.10 2.55
C GLU A 310 -17.10 11.41 3.86
N PHE A 311 -15.82 11.15 4.08
CA PHE A 311 -15.33 10.60 5.34
C PHE A 311 -15.60 11.56 6.53
N GLN A 312 -15.42 12.88 6.35
CA GLN A 312 -15.75 13.86 7.39
C GLN A 312 -17.26 13.90 7.67
N ARG A 313 -18.13 13.78 6.65
CA ARG A 313 -19.60 13.69 6.85
C ARG A 313 -19.99 12.44 7.62
N TRP A 314 -19.43 11.29 7.26
CA TRP A 314 -19.73 10.02 7.91
C TRP A 314 -19.50 10.04 9.42
N LYS A 315 -18.50 10.76 9.90
CA LYS A 315 -18.19 10.87 11.33
C LYS A 315 -19.32 11.50 12.16
N HIS A 316 -20.21 12.26 11.53
CA HIS A 316 -21.38 12.86 12.21
C HIS A 316 -22.58 11.91 12.34
N HIS A 317 -22.54 10.74 11.69
CA HIS A 317 -23.59 9.75 11.87
C HIS A 317 -23.66 9.27 13.34
N PRO A 318 -24.86 9.11 13.96
CA PRO A 318 -25.00 8.70 15.36
C PRO A 318 -24.21 7.43 15.72
N GLU A 319 -24.23 6.41 14.84
CA GLU A 319 -23.50 5.15 14.99
C GLU A 319 -21.96 5.30 15.00
N VAL A 320 -21.45 6.50 14.75
CA VAL A 320 -20.00 6.81 14.72
C VAL A 320 -19.67 7.90 15.73
N ALA A 321 -20.45 8.99 15.73
CA ALA A 321 -20.17 10.18 16.52
C ALA A 321 -20.05 9.90 18.03
N HIS A 322 -20.85 8.98 18.57
CA HIS A 322 -20.84 8.68 20.01
C HIS A 322 -19.51 8.04 20.46
N HIS A 323 -18.85 7.27 19.59
CA HIS A 323 -17.53 6.69 19.89
C HIS A 323 -16.42 7.74 19.95
N LEU A 324 -16.57 8.86 19.23
CA LEU A 324 -15.51 9.88 19.05
C LEU A 324 -15.68 11.11 19.96
N ARG A 325 -16.86 11.32 20.55
CA ARG A 325 -17.16 12.51 21.37
C ARG A 325 -16.19 12.64 22.53
N GLY A 326 -15.64 13.85 22.72
CA GLY A 326 -14.65 14.12 23.76
C GLY A 326 -13.26 13.51 23.49
N GLY A 327 -13.10 12.82 22.38
CA GLY A 327 -11.80 12.27 21.94
C GLY A 327 -10.96 13.27 21.16
N GLU A 328 -9.71 12.88 20.92
CA GLU A 328 -8.72 13.61 20.15
C GLU A 328 -8.26 12.79 18.94
N CYS A 329 -8.31 13.38 17.75
CA CYS A 329 -7.70 12.78 16.55
C CYS A 329 -6.17 12.95 16.59
N ILE A 330 -5.46 11.86 16.77
CA ILE A 330 -4.00 11.85 16.95
C ILE A 330 -3.20 11.49 15.70
N SER A 331 -3.83 10.84 14.71
CA SER A 331 -3.16 10.46 13.46
C SER A 331 -4.12 10.46 12.28
N TYR A 332 -3.60 10.74 11.09
CA TYR A 332 -4.34 10.77 9.83
C TYR A 332 -3.47 10.19 8.72
N GLY A 333 -4.07 9.45 7.81
CA GLY A 333 -3.38 8.94 6.65
C GLY A 333 -4.29 8.46 5.55
N ALA A 334 -3.69 8.19 4.39
CA ALA A 334 -4.40 7.62 3.26
C ALA A 334 -3.50 6.72 2.42
N ARG A 335 -4.09 5.67 1.83
CA ARG A 335 -3.40 4.75 0.92
C ARG A 335 -4.38 4.12 -0.04
N THR A 336 -3.94 3.86 -1.27
CA THR A 336 -4.69 3.01 -2.19
C THR A 336 -4.45 1.54 -1.90
N LEU A 337 -5.43 0.73 -2.25
CA LEU A 337 -5.39 -0.73 -2.18
C LEU A 337 -5.91 -1.33 -3.50
N ASN A 338 -5.48 -2.56 -3.78
CA ASN A 338 -5.92 -3.31 -4.94
C ASN A 338 -7.26 -3.98 -4.65
N GLU A 339 -8.25 -3.82 -5.53
CA GLU A 339 -9.59 -4.39 -5.37
C GLU A 339 -10.04 -5.26 -6.55
N GLY A 340 -9.18 -5.43 -7.56
CA GLY A 340 -9.49 -6.21 -8.76
C GLY A 340 -9.59 -7.73 -8.54
N GLY A 341 -9.13 -8.24 -7.40
CA GLY A 341 -9.27 -9.62 -7.01
C GLY A 341 -8.52 -10.61 -7.92
N TRP A 342 -9.00 -11.86 -7.96
CA TRP A 342 -8.32 -13.00 -8.60
C TRP A 342 -7.98 -12.79 -10.09
N HIS A 343 -8.90 -12.20 -10.85
CA HIS A 343 -8.72 -12.04 -12.31
C HIS A 343 -7.70 -10.96 -12.70
N ALA A 344 -7.42 -10.02 -11.80
CA ALA A 344 -6.47 -8.93 -12.02
C ALA A 344 -5.04 -9.25 -11.55
N ILE A 345 -4.79 -10.44 -10.98
CA ILE A 345 -3.46 -10.87 -10.55
C ILE A 345 -2.59 -11.07 -11.80
N PRO A 346 -1.45 -10.35 -11.94
CA PRO A 346 -0.54 -10.50 -13.08
C PRO A 346 0.18 -11.87 -13.05
N LYS A 347 0.95 -12.18 -14.08
CA LYS A 347 1.98 -13.21 -13.98
C LYS A 347 2.96 -12.77 -12.88
N LEU A 348 3.30 -13.67 -11.96
CA LEU A 348 4.02 -13.32 -10.74
C LEU A 348 5.53 -13.28 -10.91
N THR A 349 6.05 -14.03 -11.87
CA THR A 349 7.48 -14.28 -12.06
C THR A 349 7.97 -13.76 -13.41
N PHE A 350 9.24 -13.42 -13.44
CA PHE A 350 9.98 -13.02 -14.63
C PHE A 350 11.47 -13.32 -14.41
N PRO A 351 12.30 -13.32 -15.46
CA PRO A 351 13.74 -13.57 -15.30
C PRO A 351 14.38 -12.60 -14.29
N GLY A 352 14.95 -13.15 -13.21
CA GLY A 352 15.65 -12.42 -12.15
C GLY A 352 14.75 -11.84 -11.05
N GLY A 353 13.42 -12.16 -11.01
CA GLY A 353 12.59 -11.65 -9.92
C GLY A 353 11.16 -12.10 -9.88
N ALA A 354 10.42 -11.57 -8.90
CA ALA A 354 9.00 -11.84 -8.70
C ALA A 354 8.26 -10.67 -8.04
N LEU A 355 6.93 -10.63 -8.25
CA LEU A 355 5.99 -9.73 -7.56
C LEU A 355 5.40 -10.43 -6.34
N ILE A 356 5.40 -9.76 -5.18
CA ILE A 356 4.81 -10.29 -3.94
C ILE A 356 3.89 -9.25 -3.27
N GLY A 357 2.98 -9.71 -2.45
CA GLY A 357 2.05 -8.87 -1.71
C GLY A 357 1.13 -8.04 -2.60
N CYS A 358 0.86 -6.81 -2.19
CA CYS A 358 -0.01 -5.90 -2.94
C CYS A 358 0.60 -5.42 -4.28
N SER A 359 1.89 -5.64 -4.55
CA SER A 359 2.44 -5.42 -5.89
C SER A 359 1.80 -6.37 -6.90
N ALA A 360 1.42 -7.58 -6.48
CA ALA A 360 0.65 -8.55 -7.27
C ALA A 360 -0.87 -8.44 -7.10
N GLY A 361 -1.36 -7.81 -6.01
CA GLY A 361 -2.79 -7.57 -5.81
C GLY A 361 -3.56 -8.65 -5.05
N PHE A 362 -3.00 -9.21 -3.99
CA PHE A 362 -3.61 -10.31 -3.23
C PHE A 362 -4.63 -9.88 -2.15
N LEU A 363 -5.14 -8.66 -2.18
CA LEU A 363 -6.16 -8.22 -1.22
C LEU A 363 -7.50 -8.92 -1.47
N ASN A 364 -8.12 -9.44 -0.40
CA ASN A 364 -9.50 -9.89 -0.42
C ASN A 364 -10.43 -8.73 -0.03
N ALA A 365 -11.12 -8.15 -1.02
CA ALA A 365 -11.97 -6.98 -0.82
C ALA A 365 -13.21 -7.27 0.05
N VAL A 366 -13.78 -8.49 0.00
CA VAL A 366 -14.91 -8.90 0.85
C VAL A 366 -14.47 -9.06 2.30
N LYS A 367 -13.33 -9.71 2.51
CA LYS A 367 -12.75 -9.91 3.84
C LYS A 367 -12.19 -8.61 4.44
N ILE A 368 -11.95 -7.58 3.60
CA ILE A 368 -11.31 -6.31 3.95
C ILE A 368 -9.90 -6.55 4.54
N LYS A 369 -9.21 -7.57 4.06
CA LYS A 369 -7.90 -8.01 4.56
C LYS A 369 -6.98 -8.40 3.42
N GLY A 370 -5.71 -8.02 3.55
CA GLY A 370 -4.67 -8.33 2.57
C GLY A 370 -3.30 -8.58 3.20
N SER A 371 -3.13 -8.32 4.51
CA SER A 371 -1.81 -8.46 5.16
C SER A 371 -1.40 -9.93 5.27
N HIS A 372 -2.31 -10.84 5.63
CA HIS A 372 -2.07 -12.28 5.71
C HIS A 372 -1.71 -12.89 4.35
N THR A 373 -2.43 -12.51 3.28
CA THR A 373 -2.13 -12.96 1.92
C THR A 373 -0.81 -12.40 1.41
N ALA A 374 -0.49 -11.14 1.74
CA ALA A 374 0.78 -10.51 1.42
C ALA A 374 1.95 -11.24 2.09
N MET A 375 1.85 -11.55 3.38
CA MET A 375 2.86 -12.34 4.12
C MET A 375 3.05 -13.72 3.50
N LYS A 376 1.95 -14.46 3.27
CA LYS A 376 2.01 -15.80 2.68
C LYS A 376 2.63 -15.80 1.29
N SER A 377 2.32 -14.80 0.46
CA SER A 377 2.94 -14.69 -0.87
C SER A 377 4.46 -14.51 -0.80
N GLY A 378 4.95 -13.73 0.17
CA GLY A 378 6.39 -13.58 0.44
C GLY A 378 7.03 -14.90 0.85
N MET A 379 6.38 -15.68 1.72
CA MET A 379 6.85 -17.00 2.14
C MET A 379 6.95 -17.96 0.95
N LEU A 380 5.90 -18.02 0.12
CA LEU A 380 5.87 -18.91 -1.05
C LEU A 380 6.92 -18.54 -2.10
N ALA A 381 7.15 -17.24 -2.32
CA ALA A 381 8.23 -16.76 -3.19
C ALA A 381 9.60 -17.18 -2.64
N ALA A 382 9.83 -17.01 -1.35
CA ALA A 382 11.06 -17.43 -0.69
C ALA A 382 11.31 -18.94 -0.82
N GLU A 383 10.27 -19.75 -0.61
CA GLU A 383 10.33 -21.22 -0.73
C GLU A 383 10.62 -21.69 -2.16
N ALA A 384 10.13 -20.98 -3.17
CA ALA A 384 10.40 -21.27 -4.58
C ALA A 384 11.79 -20.81 -5.05
N ILE A 385 12.26 -19.69 -4.52
CA ILE A 385 13.56 -19.09 -4.90
C ILE A 385 14.72 -19.82 -4.22
N TYR A 386 14.56 -20.22 -2.97
CA TYR A 386 15.65 -20.80 -2.18
C TYR A 386 16.37 -21.99 -2.86
N PRO A 387 15.69 -22.99 -3.42
CA PRO A 387 16.36 -24.09 -4.13
C PRO A 387 17.17 -23.63 -5.34
N LEU A 388 16.70 -22.59 -6.04
CA LEU A 388 17.39 -22.06 -7.21
C LEU A 388 18.72 -21.37 -6.84
N LEU A 389 18.75 -20.74 -5.66
CA LEU A 389 19.94 -20.06 -5.15
C LEU A 389 20.97 -21.05 -4.58
N THR A 390 20.55 -22.22 -4.08
CA THR A 390 21.40 -23.19 -3.44
C THR A 390 21.76 -24.39 -4.34
N ALA A 391 21.17 -24.50 -5.54
CA ALA A 391 21.48 -25.54 -6.51
C ALA A 391 22.95 -25.41 -6.97
N GLY A 392 23.71 -26.51 -6.87
CA GLY A 392 25.09 -26.57 -7.32
C GLY A 392 26.15 -26.19 -6.27
N GLY A 393 25.80 -26.06 -5.00
CA GLY A 393 26.77 -25.75 -3.93
C GLY A 393 27.34 -24.33 -4.05
N ALA A 394 26.60 -23.40 -4.64
CA ALA A 394 27.02 -22.02 -4.77
C ALA A 394 27.24 -21.41 -3.38
N GLU A 395 28.47 -21.04 -3.08
CA GLU A 395 28.80 -20.22 -1.91
C GLU A 395 28.02 -18.90 -2.01
N SER A 396 27.57 -18.40 -0.86
CA SER A 396 26.92 -17.09 -0.76
C SER A 396 27.81 -16.03 -1.42
N THR A 397 27.25 -15.26 -2.33
CA THR A 397 27.95 -14.12 -2.92
C THR A 397 27.92 -12.93 -1.96
N VAL A 398 28.58 -13.04 -0.81
CA VAL A 398 28.89 -11.87 0.00
C VAL A 398 29.91 -11.06 -0.81
N ALA A 399 29.40 -10.08 -1.55
CA ALA A 399 30.28 -9.22 -2.30
C ALA A 399 30.93 -8.20 -1.37
N THR A 400 32.23 -8.11 -1.45
CA THR A 400 32.98 -6.93 -1.03
C THR A 400 32.52 -5.71 -1.84
N LEU A 401 32.36 -4.58 -1.17
CA LEU A 401 32.08 -3.29 -1.82
C LEU A 401 32.98 -3.11 -3.06
N GLY A 402 32.36 -2.95 -4.24
CA GLY A 402 33.04 -2.62 -5.47
C GLY A 402 33.32 -3.77 -6.46
N GLU A 403 33.00 -5.02 -6.12
CA GLU A 403 33.10 -6.12 -7.07
C GLU A 403 31.77 -6.36 -7.79
N CYS A 404 31.80 -6.31 -9.13
CA CYS A 404 30.67 -6.72 -9.95
C CYS A 404 30.49 -8.24 -9.81
N PRO A 405 29.33 -8.77 -9.38
CA PRO A 405 29.15 -10.21 -9.27
C PRO A 405 29.32 -10.87 -10.64
N PRO A 406 29.79 -12.12 -10.68
CA PRO A 406 29.82 -12.89 -11.94
C PRO A 406 28.41 -12.92 -12.53
N SER A 407 28.28 -12.95 -13.84
CA SER A 407 27.02 -12.91 -14.58
C SER A 407 25.97 -13.79 -13.91
N ILE A 408 24.93 -13.14 -13.35
CA ILE A 408 23.88 -13.84 -12.62
C ILE A 408 23.04 -14.60 -13.64
N PRO A 409 22.87 -15.93 -13.53
CA PRO A 409 22.00 -16.66 -14.44
C PRO A 409 20.58 -16.09 -14.35
N ALA A 410 19.98 -15.80 -15.49
CA ALA A 410 18.61 -15.33 -15.60
C ALA A 410 17.63 -16.45 -15.26
N VAL A 411 17.42 -16.71 -13.96
CA VAL A 411 16.54 -17.78 -13.49
C VAL A 411 15.17 -17.18 -13.14
N GLU A 412 14.11 -17.78 -13.66
CA GLU A 412 12.73 -17.46 -13.31
C GLU A 412 12.20 -18.52 -12.33
N ALA A 413 11.68 -18.08 -11.18
CA ALA A 413 11.16 -18.94 -10.12
C ALA A 413 9.69 -19.36 -10.40
N THR A 414 9.44 -20.09 -11.48
CA THR A 414 8.10 -20.46 -11.95
C THR A 414 7.29 -21.26 -10.93
N GLU A 415 7.96 -22.02 -10.04
CA GLU A 415 7.34 -22.77 -8.95
C GLU A 415 6.57 -21.88 -7.98
N TYR A 416 6.92 -20.60 -7.86
CA TYR A 416 6.17 -19.66 -7.03
C TYR A 416 4.72 -19.49 -7.52
N GLU A 417 4.50 -19.39 -8.83
CA GLU A 417 3.14 -19.28 -9.37
C GLU A 417 2.33 -20.56 -9.13
N THR A 418 2.96 -21.73 -9.30
CA THR A 418 2.35 -23.03 -9.01
C THR A 418 1.99 -23.15 -7.52
N ALA A 419 2.91 -22.82 -6.63
CA ALA A 419 2.72 -22.86 -5.18
C ALA A 419 1.59 -21.91 -4.74
N LEU A 420 1.54 -20.68 -5.31
CA LEU A 420 0.48 -19.73 -4.98
C LEU A 420 -0.89 -20.23 -5.43
N ARG A 421 -0.99 -20.80 -6.64
CA ARG A 421 -2.26 -21.30 -7.18
C ARG A 421 -2.80 -22.52 -6.46
N SER A 422 -1.94 -23.28 -5.75
CA SER A 422 -2.31 -24.42 -4.90
C SER A 422 -2.43 -24.06 -3.41
N SER A 423 -2.22 -22.79 -3.05
CA SER A 423 -2.30 -22.31 -1.67
C SER A 423 -3.70 -21.81 -1.30
N TRP A 424 -3.95 -21.67 0.00
CA TRP A 424 -5.18 -21.11 0.53
C TRP A 424 -5.45 -19.65 0.06
N ILE A 425 -4.42 -18.91 -0.40
CA ILE A 425 -4.61 -17.58 -1.03
C ILE A 425 -5.51 -17.72 -2.27
N ALA A 426 -5.21 -18.72 -3.12
CA ALA A 426 -5.99 -18.95 -4.34
C ALA A 426 -7.44 -19.32 -4.03
N ASP A 427 -7.67 -20.21 -3.05
CA ASP A 427 -9.01 -20.60 -2.65
C ASP A 427 -9.81 -19.42 -2.12
N GLU A 428 -9.20 -18.61 -1.26
CA GLU A 428 -9.82 -17.41 -0.69
C GLU A 428 -10.19 -16.39 -1.76
N LEU A 429 -9.28 -16.06 -2.68
CA LEU A 429 -9.51 -15.05 -3.70
C LEU A 429 -10.44 -15.53 -4.83
N LYS A 430 -10.41 -16.84 -5.19
CA LYS A 430 -11.33 -17.41 -6.17
C LYS A 430 -12.78 -17.35 -5.67
N GLN A 431 -13.00 -17.56 -4.39
CA GLN A 431 -14.35 -17.51 -3.80
C GLN A 431 -15.04 -16.17 -4.03
N VAL A 432 -14.29 -15.06 -4.07
CA VAL A 432 -14.83 -13.70 -4.20
C VAL A 432 -14.49 -13.04 -5.53
N ARG A 433 -14.04 -13.80 -6.51
CA ARG A 433 -13.48 -13.31 -7.78
C ARG A 433 -14.39 -12.37 -8.57
N ASN A 434 -15.71 -12.52 -8.44
CA ASN A 434 -16.70 -11.76 -9.19
C ASN A 434 -17.26 -10.57 -8.39
N THR A 435 -16.91 -10.42 -7.12
CA THR A 435 -17.60 -9.49 -6.21
C THR A 435 -17.46 -8.04 -6.65
N HIS A 436 -16.25 -7.53 -6.85
CA HIS A 436 -16.05 -6.12 -7.21
C HIS A 436 -16.78 -5.78 -8.50
N ALA A 437 -16.64 -6.60 -9.54
CA ALA A 437 -17.29 -6.38 -10.83
C ALA A 437 -18.84 -6.40 -10.73
N ALA A 438 -19.42 -7.16 -9.82
CA ALA A 438 -20.86 -7.18 -9.58
C ALA A 438 -21.39 -5.83 -9.07
N PHE A 439 -20.59 -5.08 -8.29
CA PHE A 439 -20.97 -3.75 -7.81
C PHE A 439 -21.06 -2.69 -8.92
N HIS A 440 -20.50 -2.93 -10.10
CA HIS A 440 -20.72 -2.06 -11.26
C HIS A 440 -22.21 -1.97 -11.68
N SER A 441 -23.01 -2.96 -11.30
CA SER A 441 -24.48 -2.97 -11.52
C SER A 441 -25.25 -2.29 -10.40
N GLY A 442 -24.57 -1.76 -9.36
CA GLY A 442 -25.13 -1.09 -8.20
C GLY A 442 -24.94 -1.88 -6.92
N VAL A 443 -25.06 -1.19 -5.78
CA VAL A 443 -24.79 -1.76 -4.44
C VAL A 443 -25.65 -2.98 -4.16
N LEU A 444 -26.97 -2.91 -4.44
CA LEU A 444 -27.86 -4.03 -4.18
C LEU A 444 -27.48 -5.28 -4.99
N ALA A 445 -27.20 -5.11 -6.28
CA ALA A 445 -26.76 -6.21 -7.14
C ALA A 445 -25.43 -6.82 -6.67
N GLY A 446 -24.48 -5.97 -6.26
CA GLY A 446 -23.20 -6.39 -5.70
C GLY A 446 -23.39 -7.17 -4.39
N MET A 447 -24.23 -6.70 -3.47
CA MET A 447 -24.52 -7.39 -2.20
C MET A 447 -25.17 -8.77 -2.43
N VAL A 448 -26.18 -8.83 -3.30
CA VAL A 448 -26.85 -10.10 -3.65
C VAL A 448 -25.87 -11.09 -4.27
N HIS A 449 -25.06 -10.62 -5.24
CA HIS A 449 -24.05 -11.48 -5.87
C HIS A 449 -22.99 -11.95 -4.85
N THR A 450 -22.52 -11.07 -3.95
CA THR A 450 -21.57 -11.42 -2.90
C THR A 450 -22.15 -12.48 -1.97
N ALA A 451 -23.42 -12.34 -1.57
CA ALA A 451 -24.09 -13.35 -0.77
C ALA A 451 -24.20 -14.68 -1.52
N LEU A 452 -24.57 -14.67 -2.81
CA LEU A 452 -24.59 -15.87 -3.65
C LEU A 452 -23.20 -16.54 -3.69
N SER A 453 -22.15 -15.78 -3.96
CA SER A 453 -20.77 -16.29 -4.03
C SER A 453 -20.27 -16.84 -2.70
N CYS A 454 -20.59 -16.19 -1.58
CA CYS A 454 -20.06 -16.60 -0.27
C CYS A 454 -20.86 -17.77 0.35
N PHE A 455 -22.19 -17.80 0.19
CA PHE A 455 -23.04 -18.79 0.87
C PHE A 455 -23.36 -20.01 0.00
N ILE A 456 -23.58 -19.81 -1.31
CA ILE A 456 -24.13 -20.85 -2.18
C ILE A 456 -23.06 -21.43 -3.10
N THR A 457 -22.49 -20.64 -3.98
CA THR A 457 -21.60 -21.14 -5.04
C THR A 457 -20.17 -21.31 -4.59
N LYS A 458 -19.76 -20.62 -3.52
CA LYS A 458 -18.38 -20.65 -2.98
C LYS A 458 -17.30 -20.43 -4.04
N GLY A 459 -17.59 -19.52 -4.99
CA GLY A 459 -16.70 -19.22 -6.12
C GLY A 459 -16.79 -20.18 -7.31
N ALA A 460 -17.71 -21.16 -7.28
CA ALA A 460 -17.92 -22.12 -8.37
C ALA A 460 -18.96 -21.65 -9.41
N GLU A 461 -19.21 -20.33 -9.51
CA GLU A 461 -20.09 -19.76 -10.53
C GLU A 461 -19.59 -20.14 -11.92
N PRO A 462 -20.50 -20.54 -12.86
CA PRO A 462 -20.11 -20.86 -14.25
C PRO A 462 -19.81 -19.62 -15.10
N TRP A 463 -20.02 -18.43 -14.56
CA TRP A 463 -19.72 -17.14 -15.21
C TRP A 463 -18.54 -16.43 -14.56
N THR A 464 -17.92 -15.53 -15.31
CA THR A 464 -16.90 -14.59 -14.85
C THR A 464 -17.38 -13.16 -15.15
N LEU A 465 -17.32 -12.30 -14.14
CA LEU A 465 -17.55 -10.87 -14.28
C LEU A 465 -16.19 -10.17 -14.36
N SER A 466 -15.88 -9.63 -15.54
CA SER A 466 -14.57 -9.02 -15.81
C SER A 466 -14.58 -7.51 -15.67
N ASN A 467 -13.47 -6.95 -15.23
CA ASN A 467 -13.19 -5.52 -15.30
C ASN A 467 -12.23 -5.24 -16.46
N LEU A 468 -12.74 -4.60 -17.51
CA LEU A 468 -12.00 -4.35 -18.76
C LEU A 468 -11.57 -2.90 -18.94
N ALA A 469 -11.85 -2.03 -17.97
CA ALA A 469 -11.57 -0.61 -18.09
C ALA A 469 -10.90 -0.04 -16.83
N PRO A 470 -9.90 0.85 -16.99
CA PRO A 470 -9.24 1.48 -15.86
C PRO A 470 -10.16 2.45 -15.12
N ASP A 471 -9.95 2.61 -13.81
CA ASP A 471 -10.75 3.46 -12.93
C ASP A 471 -10.87 4.90 -13.44
N SER A 472 -9.80 5.45 -14.02
CA SER A 472 -9.80 6.80 -14.60
C SER A 472 -10.85 6.99 -15.71
N SER A 473 -11.13 5.95 -16.49
CA SER A 473 -12.08 5.99 -17.60
C SER A 473 -13.55 5.96 -17.16
N ARG A 474 -13.81 5.61 -15.89
CA ARG A 474 -15.17 5.57 -15.33
C ARG A 474 -15.71 6.95 -14.95
N THR A 475 -14.84 7.96 -14.86
CA THR A 475 -15.24 9.33 -14.48
C THR A 475 -16.10 9.95 -15.57
N LEU A 476 -17.31 10.38 -15.20
CA LEU A 476 -18.24 11.05 -16.12
C LEU A 476 -17.86 12.54 -16.29
N PRO A 477 -18.20 13.17 -17.44
CA PRO A 477 -18.06 14.61 -17.59
C PRO A 477 -18.80 15.38 -16.51
N ALA A 478 -18.21 16.44 -15.98
CA ALA A 478 -18.77 17.26 -14.90
C ALA A 478 -20.18 17.80 -15.22
N LYS A 479 -20.42 18.16 -16.49
CA LYS A 479 -21.74 18.64 -16.97
C LYS A 479 -22.88 17.63 -16.82
N SER A 480 -22.57 16.35 -16.74
CA SER A 480 -23.56 15.26 -16.56
C SER A 480 -23.71 14.83 -15.11
N CYS A 481 -23.03 15.49 -14.18
CA CYS A 481 -23.05 15.17 -12.76
C CYS A 481 -23.53 16.36 -11.93
N THR A 482 -24.18 16.07 -10.80
CA THR A 482 -24.59 17.11 -9.86
C THR A 482 -23.43 17.42 -8.92
N PRO A 483 -23.04 18.70 -8.76
CA PRO A 483 -22.08 19.13 -7.74
C PRO A 483 -22.56 18.77 -6.34
N ILE A 484 -21.63 18.24 -5.51
CA ILE A 484 -21.93 17.87 -4.12
C ILE A 484 -21.57 19.06 -3.22
N LYS A 485 -22.54 19.51 -2.41
CA LYS A 485 -22.32 20.52 -1.38
C LYS A 485 -21.95 19.85 -0.08
N TYR A 486 -20.77 20.13 0.42
CA TYR A 486 -20.29 19.61 1.69
C TYR A 486 -20.48 20.63 2.82
N PRO A 487 -20.90 20.21 4.04
CA PRO A 487 -20.91 21.09 5.20
C PRO A 487 -19.49 21.53 5.57
N LYS A 488 -19.37 22.68 6.22
CA LYS A 488 -18.11 23.09 6.83
C LYS A 488 -17.78 22.18 8.01
N PRO A 489 -16.50 21.79 8.19
CA PRO A 489 -16.08 21.04 9.37
C PRO A 489 -16.34 21.83 10.65
N ASP A 490 -16.67 21.12 11.74
CA ASP A 490 -16.96 21.71 13.06
C ASP A 490 -15.72 21.92 13.94
N GLY A 491 -14.55 21.41 13.50
CA GLY A 491 -13.31 21.48 14.25
C GLY A 491 -13.25 20.55 15.48
N LYS A 492 -14.27 19.71 15.69
CA LYS A 492 -14.36 18.75 16.82
C LYS A 492 -14.39 17.31 16.34
N LEU A 493 -15.40 16.93 15.56
CA LEU A 493 -15.50 15.63 14.91
C LEU A 493 -14.96 15.66 13.48
N SER A 494 -15.10 16.77 12.80
CA SER A 494 -14.65 16.95 11.42
C SER A 494 -13.66 18.11 11.29
N PHE A 495 -12.71 17.99 10.39
CA PHE A 495 -11.57 18.92 10.25
C PHE A 495 -11.38 19.36 8.81
N GLU A 496 -10.81 20.56 8.62
CA GLU A 496 -10.25 20.95 7.33
C GLU A 496 -9.09 19.99 6.96
N LEU A 497 -8.92 19.75 5.65
CA LEU A 497 -7.99 18.74 5.17
C LEU A 497 -6.55 19.03 5.61
N LEU A 498 -6.09 20.27 5.51
CA LEU A 498 -4.72 20.64 5.90
C LEU A 498 -4.48 20.46 7.41
N THR A 499 -5.50 20.68 8.26
CA THR A 499 -5.40 20.40 9.69
C THR A 499 -5.17 18.91 9.96
N ASN A 500 -5.86 18.04 9.22
CA ASN A 500 -5.65 16.61 9.34
C ASN A 500 -4.30 16.17 8.74
N LEU A 501 -3.88 16.80 7.64
CA LEU A 501 -2.63 16.49 6.99
C LEU A 501 -1.42 16.62 7.95
N GLN A 502 -1.43 17.61 8.83
CA GLN A 502 -0.40 17.78 9.85
C GLN A 502 -0.26 16.53 10.74
N ARG A 503 -1.37 15.83 11.05
CA ARG A 503 -1.39 14.61 11.87
C ARG A 503 -0.80 13.39 11.17
N SER A 504 -0.48 13.48 9.88
CA SER A 504 0.21 12.43 9.14
C SER A 504 1.72 12.43 9.34
N GLY A 505 2.26 13.52 9.87
CA GLY A 505 3.69 13.74 9.98
C GLY A 505 4.42 13.81 8.63
N THR A 506 3.69 14.00 7.51
CA THR A 506 4.31 14.02 6.19
C THR A 506 5.29 15.18 6.05
N THR A 507 6.50 14.86 5.62
CA THR A 507 7.57 15.82 5.38
C THR A 507 8.30 15.46 4.09
N HIS A 508 8.62 16.48 3.29
CA HIS A 508 9.50 16.35 2.12
C HIS A 508 10.42 17.55 2.08
N ASP A 509 11.64 17.37 1.61
CA ASP A 509 12.50 18.51 1.34
C ASP A 509 11.80 19.42 0.30
N HIS A 510 11.66 20.70 0.62
CA HIS A 510 11.02 21.68 -0.26
C HIS A 510 11.84 21.96 -1.51
N ASP A 511 13.14 21.69 -1.46
CA ASP A 511 14.10 21.88 -2.53
C ASP A 511 14.62 20.55 -3.06
N GLN A 512 13.69 19.68 -3.50
CA GLN A 512 13.96 18.48 -4.27
C GLN A 512 13.06 18.45 -5.52
N PRO A 513 13.46 17.72 -6.58
CA PRO A 513 12.62 17.56 -7.77
C PRO A 513 11.28 16.92 -7.41
N ALA A 514 10.19 17.49 -7.92
CA ALA A 514 8.85 16.93 -7.68
C ALA A 514 8.78 15.48 -8.16
N HIS A 515 8.34 14.60 -7.26
CA HIS A 515 8.12 13.18 -7.56
C HIS A 515 6.76 12.90 -8.25
N LEU A 516 5.90 13.91 -8.29
CA LEU A 516 4.62 13.90 -8.99
C LEU A 516 4.80 14.67 -10.29
N ARG A 517 4.88 13.96 -11.40
CA ARG A 517 5.19 14.54 -12.72
C ARG A 517 4.02 14.37 -13.67
N VAL A 518 3.69 15.43 -14.40
CA VAL A 518 2.81 15.32 -15.55
C VAL A 518 3.60 14.63 -16.67
N LYS A 519 3.05 13.57 -17.25
CA LYS A 519 3.67 12.87 -18.37
C LYS A 519 3.85 13.82 -19.54
N PRO A 520 5.03 13.91 -20.16
CA PRO A 520 5.32 14.88 -21.22
C PRO A 520 4.32 14.82 -22.36
N GLU A 521 3.95 13.63 -22.81
CA GLU A 521 2.97 13.39 -23.88
C GLU A 521 1.53 13.81 -23.51
N LEU A 522 1.23 13.96 -22.23
CA LEU A 522 -0.06 14.38 -21.68
C LEU A 522 -0.02 15.77 -21.03
N ALA A 523 1.01 16.58 -21.30
CA ALA A 523 1.19 17.91 -20.71
C ALA A 523 0.01 18.86 -20.93
N HIS A 524 -0.77 18.65 -21.99
CA HIS A 524 -1.96 19.43 -22.31
C HIS A 524 -3.19 19.02 -21.48
N VAL A 525 -3.24 17.79 -20.94
CA VAL A 525 -4.44 17.21 -20.34
C VAL A 525 -4.96 17.99 -19.14
N PRO A 526 -4.13 18.47 -18.19
CA PRO A 526 -4.64 19.24 -17.06
C PRO A 526 -5.52 20.45 -17.48
N SER A 527 -5.02 21.28 -18.37
CA SER A 527 -5.68 22.54 -18.77
C SER A 527 -6.76 22.37 -19.85
N SER A 528 -6.67 21.33 -20.70
CA SER A 528 -7.59 21.15 -21.83
C SER A 528 -8.65 20.07 -21.59
N VAL A 529 -8.37 19.07 -20.75
CA VAL A 529 -9.26 17.93 -20.52
C VAL A 529 -9.73 17.89 -19.06
N SER A 530 -8.80 17.81 -18.08
CA SER A 530 -9.17 17.59 -16.69
C SER A 530 -10.05 18.71 -16.14
N ILE A 531 -9.60 19.97 -16.22
CA ILE A 531 -10.39 21.08 -15.66
C ILE A 531 -11.65 21.36 -16.50
N LYS A 532 -11.57 21.31 -17.83
CA LYS A 532 -12.70 21.67 -18.71
C LYS A 532 -13.79 20.63 -18.78
N THR A 533 -13.41 19.35 -18.82
CA THR A 533 -14.37 18.25 -18.97
C THR A 533 -14.82 17.69 -17.64
N TYR A 534 -13.90 17.56 -16.69
CA TYR A 534 -14.13 16.86 -15.41
C TYR A 534 -14.06 17.79 -14.19
N ALA A 535 -13.93 19.11 -14.40
CA ALA A 535 -13.79 20.11 -13.33
C ALA A 535 -12.59 19.88 -12.38
N GLY A 536 -11.50 19.28 -12.88
CA GLY A 536 -10.29 19.00 -12.11
C GLY A 536 -10.51 18.08 -10.92
N PRO A 537 -10.88 16.80 -11.12
CA PRO A 537 -11.25 15.88 -10.03
C PRO A 537 -10.08 15.62 -9.05
N GLU A 538 -8.84 15.76 -9.48
CA GLU A 538 -7.65 15.60 -8.66
C GLU A 538 -7.58 16.56 -7.46
N GLN A 539 -8.21 17.73 -7.54
CA GLN A 539 -8.35 18.66 -6.41
C GLN A 539 -9.23 18.09 -5.29
N ARG A 540 -10.11 17.11 -5.61
CA ARG A 540 -11.11 16.56 -4.68
C ARG A 540 -10.75 15.17 -4.19
N PHE A 541 -10.24 14.30 -5.07
CA PHE A 541 -9.87 12.96 -4.63
C PHE A 541 -8.53 12.90 -3.91
N CYS A 542 -7.64 13.88 -4.10
CA CYS A 542 -6.38 13.89 -3.38
C CYS A 542 -6.61 14.11 -1.87
N PRO A 543 -6.21 13.16 -1.00
CA PRO A 543 -6.43 13.26 0.43
C PRO A 543 -5.41 14.15 1.15
N ALA A 544 -4.61 14.93 0.38
CA ALA A 544 -3.51 15.73 0.89
C ALA A 544 -3.43 17.14 0.25
N GLN A 545 -4.42 17.52 -0.54
CA GLN A 545 -4.47 18.82 -1.22
C GLN A 545 -3.18 19.13 -2.00
N VAL A 546 -2.72 18.12 -2.76
CA VAL A 546 -1.52 18.27 -3.61
C VAL A 546 -1.82 19.08 -4.87
N TYR A 547 -3.02 18.93 -5.43
CA TYR A 547 -3.40 19.48 -6.73
C TYR A 547 -4.36 20.65 -6.57
N GLU A 548 -4.00 21.77 -7.20
CA GLU A 548 -4.81 22.98 -7.25
C GLU A 548 -4.74 23.58 -8.64
N TYR A 549 -5.82 24.26 -9.06
CA TYR A 549 -5.81 25.04 -10.30
C TYR A 549 -5.79 26.52 -9.97
N THR A 550 -5.01 27.27 -10.75
CA THR A 550 -4.99 28.74 -10.65
C THR A 550 -6.35 29.33 -11.02
N GLU A 551 -6.63 30.54 -10.57
CA GLU A 551 -7.72 31.31 -11.13
C GLU A 551 -7.53 31.44 -12.66
N PRO A 552 -8.62 31.55 -13.43
CA PRO A 552 -8.53 31.76 -14.87
C PRO A 552 -7.74 33.02 -15.21
N ASP A 553 -6.79 32.89 -16.12
CA ASP A 553 -6.10 34.06 -16.69
C ASP A 553 -7.01 34.89 -17.64
N LYS A 554 -6.48 35.90 -18.27
CA LYS A 554 -7.24 36.77 -19.20
C LYS A 554 -7.82 36.01 -20.40
N GLU A 555 -7.27 34.85 -20.73
CA GLU A 555 -7.71 33.96 -21.81
C GLU A 555 -8.64 32.84 -21.30
N GLY A 556 -8.97 32.88 -20.00
CA GLY A 556 -9.78 31.83 -19.35
C GLY A 556 -9.04 30.51 -19.11
N LYS A 557 -7.72 30.50 -19.21
CA LYS A 557 -6.90 29.32 -19.01
C LYS A 557 -6.53 29.18 -17.53
N GLN A 558 -6.66 27.96 -17.01
CA GLN A 558 -6.24 27.59 -15.67
C GLN A 558 -5.05 26.65 -15.75
N SER A 559 -4.07 26.85 -14.89
CA SER A 559 -2.87 26.02 -14.81
C SER A 559 -2.87 25.16 -13.55
N LEU A 560 -2.41 23.90 -13.67
CA LEU A 560 -2.28 22.97 -12.57
C LEU A 560 -1.05 23.33 -11.72
N THR A 561 -1.26 23.49 -10.42
CA THR A 561 -0.20 23.59 -9.39
C THR A 561 -0.09 22.26 -8.65
N ILE A 562 1.12 21.80 -8.39
CA ILE A 562 1.41 20.55 -7.69
C ILE A 562 2.23 20.85 -6.42
N ASN A 563 1.56 20.76 -5.27
CA ASN A 563 2.16 20.94 -3.94
C ASN A 563 2.73 19.59 -3.45
N ALA A 564 3.84 19.15 -4.04
CA ALA A 564 4.39 17.81 -3.82
C ALA A 564 4.77 17.54 -2.36
N GLN A 565 5.08 18.59 -1.57
CA GLN A 565 5.42 18.46 -0.14
C GLN A 565 4.29 17.87 0.70
N ASN A 566 3.03 18.08 0.29
CA ASN A 566 1.85 17.56 0.98
C ASN A 566 1.62 16.07 0.76
N CYS A 567 2.34 15.42 -0.16
CA CYS A 567 2.04 14.07 -0.64
C CYS A 567 2.13 13.02 0.46
N LEU A 568 1.07 12.21 0.60
CA LEU A 568 0.99 11.05 1.51
C LEU A 568 1.45 9.73 0.86
N HIS A 569 1.99 9.77 -0.35
CA HIS A 569 2.35 8.59 -1.13
C HIS A 569 1.18 7.59 -1.35
N CYS A 570 -0.06 8.06 -1.33
CA CYS A 570 -1.24 7.20 -1.52
C CYS A 570 -1.41 6.69 -2.95
N LYS A 571 -0.83 7.38 -3.94
CA LYS A 571 -0.84 7.02 -5.38
C LYS A 571 -2.19 7.10 -6.11
N ALA A 572 -3.24 7.62 -5.48
CA ALA A 572 -4.56 7.80 -6.11
C ALA A 572 -4.49 8.62 -7.42
N CYS A 573 -3.56 9.58 -7.49
CA CYS A 573 -3.39 10.45 -8.66
C CYS A 573 -2.92 9.69 -9.91
N SER A 574 -2.00 8.75 -9.80
CA SER A 574 -1.54 7.93 -10.93
C SER A 574 -2.61 6.93 -11.42
N ILE A 575 -3.68 6.75 -10.65
CA ILE A 575 -4.80 5.84 -10.96
C ILE A 575 -5.98 6.63 -11.53
N LYS A 576 -6.43 7.68 -10.84
CA LYS A 576 -7.72 8.35 -11.07
C LYS A 576 -7.67 9.57 -11.96
N THR A 577 -6.49 10.24 -12.14
CA THR A 577 -6.44 11.40 -13.03
C THR A 577 -6.89 11.05 -14.44
N PRO A 578 -7.65 11.93 -15.14
CA PRO A 578 -8.06 11.68 -16.52
C PRO A 578 -6.88 11.29 -17.40
N GLN A 579 -7.02 10.21 -18.19
CA GLN A 579 -5.96 9.62 -19.00
C GLN A 579 -4.69 9.23 -18.20
N GLN A 580 -4.77 9.18 -16.86
CA GLN A 580 -3.64 8.87 -15.98
C GLN A 580 -2.41 9.77 -16.27
N PHE A 581 -2.64 11.07 -16.40
CA PHE A 581 -1.60 12.02 -16.78
C PHE A 581 -0.52 12.23 -15.72
N ILE A 582 -0.75 11.84 -14.47
CA ILE A 582 0.27 11.88 -13.41
C ILE A 582 1.09 10.59 -13.41
N ASN A 583 2.40 10.76 -13.56
CA ASN A 583 3.39 9.75 -13.25
C ASN A 583 3.89 9.98 -11.81
N TRP A 584 3.60 9.01 -10.92
CA TRP A 584 4.14 8.98 -9.57
C TRP A 584 5.50 8.29 -9.59
N THR A 585 6.56 9.02 -9.24
CA THR A 585 7.91 8.47 -9.05
C THR A 585 8.27 8.50 -7.57
N VAL A 586 9.33 7.80 -7.15
CA VAL A 586 9.75 7.87 -5.76
C VAL A 586 10.38 9.24 -5.45
N PRO A 587 10.11 9.87 -4.30
CA PRO A 587 10.88 11.03 -3.81
C PRO A 587 12.25 10.61 -3.30
N GLU A 588 13.04 11.56 -2.83
CA GLU A 588 14.23 11.25 -2.02
C GLU A 588 13.83 10.38 -0.82
N GLY A 589 14.72 9.49 -0.41
CA GLY A 589 14.48 8.60 0.71
C GLY A 589 14.38 9.34 2.05
N GLY A 590 13.67 8.75 3.00
CA GLY A 590 13.46 9.32 4.34
C GLY A 590 12.33 10.35 4.44
N GLY A 591 11.79 10.85 3.30
CA GLY A 591 10.64 11.76 3.27
C GLY A 591 9.29 11.03 3.17
N GLY A 592 8.20 11.78 3.30
CA GLY A 592 6.83 11.28 3.24
C GLY A 592 6.14 11.21 4.60
N PRO A 593 5.05 10.43 4.75
CA PRO A 593 4.34 10.30 6.02
C PRO A 593 5.19 9.60 7.09
N ALA A 594 4.95 9.95 8.36
CA ALA A 594 5.62 9.35 9.51
C ALA A 594 4.59 8.69 10.45
N TYR A 595 4.05 7.56 10.01
CA TYR A 595 3.03 6.85 10.77
C TYR A 595 3.62 6.07 11.93
N THR A 596 3.04 6.23 13.12
CA THR A 596 3.47 5.56 14.35
C THR A 596 2.49 4.51 14.84
N VAL A 597 1.20 4.72 14.61
CA VAL A 597 0.09 3.91 15.15
C VAL A 597 -0.98 3.53 14.09
N MET A 598 -0.59 3.53 12.79
CA MET A 598 -1.51 3.26 11.66
C MET A 598 -1.59 1.79 11.27
#